data_1138d0a2fd28aea5e080bb7d7ffed5ba
#
_entry.id   1138d0a2fd28aea5e080bb7d7ffed5ba
#
_cell.length_a   1.000
_cell.length_b   1.000
_cell.length_c   1.000
_cell.angle_alpha   90.00
_cell.angle_beta   90.00
_cell.angle_gamma   90.00
#
_symmetry.space_group_name_H-M   'P 1'
#
loop_
_entity.id
_entity.type
_entity.pdbx_description
1 polymer ?
#
loop_
_entity_poly.entity_id
_entity_poly.type
_entity_poly.pdbx_seq_one_letter_code
_entity_poly.pdbx_strand_id
1 'polypeptide(L)'
;MNTYTFKDGSQKDLLNLSGTVPVKYQGNSYNIPVHLWILDSHPFTPPICFLKPTANMGISVGKHVDAHGRIYLPYLQNWSHPQSMIIGLLKEMAIKFEEELPLYSLSFSDAARQMELLSYIAKFTEGESDIQSKSKRDEKKNGAGFNKVTIIGAGDLGLACILAISAKGIADKVVVLDCSESSVKGGTMDLEIFALPNVEISRDFSATRNSKLVVLTVNYLGNAQSYLDVVQNNVDLFRGIIPSVAHYSQNSVLLVASQPVEIMTYVSWKMSGFAQSKVIGIGCNLDSARFQYIIANLLKSQSRDKDTWIIGEQGENKVPAWTASNSGTSNQSEDSASHNAQQLLTKRAMEVLKGKGQRSWSVGLSVADLIDSIVNDKRKVHSLSTLVKGCYNISCEVFLSMPCVLGINGVTEVLKLPDEDTIAEKLQSSAASIYELQEQLKL
;
A
#
# COMPACT_ATOMS: atom_id res chain seq x y z
N MET A 1 -9.58 -10.51 37.86
CA MET A 1 -9.57 -11.54 36.82
C MET A 1 -10.15 -10.88 35.57
N ASN A 2 -9.61 -11.17 34.40
CA ASN A 2 -10.11 -10.63 33.13
C ASN A 2 -10.34 -11.80 32.18
N THR A 3 -11.26 -11.65 31.24
CA THR A 3 -11.61 -12.69 30.28
C THR A 3 -10.54 -12.78 29.19
N TYR A 4 -9.96 -13.97 29.02
CA TYR A 4 -9.04 -14.31 27.93
C TYR A 4 -9.78 -15.13 26.87
N THR A 5 -9.64 -14.74 25.60
CA THR A 5 -10.22 -15.49 24.47
C THR A 5 -9.12 -16.31 23.79
N PHE A 6 -9.27 -17.63 23.78
CA PHE A 6 -8.34 -18.55 23.13
C PHE A 6 -8.53 -18.56 21.60
N LYS A 7 -7.56 -19.16 20.88
CA LYS A 7 -7.61 -19.24 19.40
C LYS A 7 -8.80 -20.03 18.85
N ASP A 8 -9.37 -20.92 19.65
CA ASP A 8 -10.58 -21.70 19.32
C ASP A 8 -11.89 -20.95 19.60
N GLY A 9 -11.80 -19.68 20.03
CA GLY A 9 -12.94 -18.84 20.38
C GLY A 9 -13.48 -19.07 21.80
N SER A 10 -12.98 -20.04 22.57
CA SER A 10 -13.37 -20.24 23.96
C SER A 10 -12.89 -19.08 24.83
N GLN A 11 -13.69 -18.74 25.85
CA GLN A 11 -13.38 -17.65 26.77
C GLN A 11 -13.23 -18.19 28.19
N LYS A 12 -12.24 -17.64 28.93
CA LYS A 12 -12.01 -18.00 30.31
C LYS A 12 -11.49 -16.81 31.11
N ASP A 13 -11.97 -16.66 32.33
CA ASP A 13 -11.46 -15.67 33.27
C ASP A 13 -10.15 -16.17 33.86
N LEU A 14 -9.08 -15.44 33.56
CA LEU A 14 -7.73 -15.74 34.02
C LEU A 14 -7.16 -14.60 34.88
N LEU A 15 -6.27 -14.97 35.81
CA LEU A 15 -5.42 -13.98 36.45
C LEU A 15 -4.46 -13.38 35.44
N ASN A 16 -4.40 -12.04 35.38
CA ASN A 16 -3.42 -11.37 34.58
C ASN A 16 -2.50 -10.46 35.42
N LEU A 17 -1.27 -10.36 34.98
CA LEU A 17 -0.26 -9.49 35.54
C LEU A 17 0.14 -8.48 34.45
N SER A 18 0.00 -7.19 34.75
CA SER A 18 0.44 -6.10 33.85
C SER A 18 1.52 -5.30 34.53
N GLY A 19 2.55 -4.95 33.78
CA GLY A 19 3.68 -4.18 34.29
C GLY A 19 4.66 -3.83 33.18
N THR A 20 5.86 -3.42 33.57
CA THR A 20 6.94 -3.10 32.64
C THR A 20 8.18 -3.90 32.95
N VAL A 21 8.93 -4.27 31.91
CA VAL A 21 10.25 -4.89 32.01
C VAL A 21 11.30 -3.82 31.70
N PRO A 22 12.21 -3.51 32.63
CA PRO A 22 13.29 -2.56 32.36
C PRO A 22 14.33 -3.19 31.44
N VAL A 23 14.68 -2.49 30.37
CA VAL A 23 15.60 -2.95 29.34
C VAL A 23 16.62 -1.84 29.05
N LYS A 24 17.89 -2.19 28.95
CA LYS A 24 18.96 -1.27 28.53
C LYS A 24 19.32 -1.52 27.07
N TYR A 25 19.12 -0.54 26.22
CA TYR A 25 19.43 -0.66 24.80
C TYR A 25 20.18 0.59 24.32
N GLN A 26 21.35 0.39 23.71
CA GLN A 26 22.22 1.46 23.20
C GLN A 26 22.47 2.61 24.21
N GLY A 27 22.66 2.26 25.48
CA GLY A 27 22.94 3.23 26.54
C GLY A 27 21.73 3.90 27.16
N ASN A 28 20.53 3.67 26.66
CA ASN A 28 19.27 4.20 27.17
C ASN A 28 18.48 3.12 27.93
N SER A 29 17.71 3.54 28.92
CA SER A 29 16.82 2.65 29.69
C SER A 29 15.37 2.80 29.22
N TYR A 30 14.74 1.69 28.87
CA TYR A 30 13.35 1.60 28.42
C TYR A 30 12.55 0.72 29.34
N ASN A 31 11.30 1.07 29.60
CA ASN A 31 10.35 0.25 30.33
C ASN A 31 9.36 -0.39 29.35
N ILE A 32 9.58 -1.64 28.99
CA ILE A 32 8.77 -2.35 28.01
C ILE A 32 7.48 -2.85 28.64
N PRO A 33 6.30 -2.37 28.27
CA PRO A 33 5.03 -2.78 28.85
C PRO A 33 4.66 -4.20 28.40
N VAL A 34 4.39 -5.08 29.38
CA VAL A 34 4.07 -6.49 29.18
C VAL A 34 2.79 -6.87 29.93
N HIS A 35 2.13 -7.90 29.42
CA HIS A 35 0.92 -8.50 29.98
C HIS A 35 1.04 -10.01 29.98
N LEU A 36 0.94 -10.62 31.16
CA LEU A 36 1.07 -12.06 31.39
C LEU A 36 -0.28 -12.63 31.83
N TRP A 37 -0.77 -13.63 31.12
CA TRP A 37 -1.97 -14.38 31.47
C TRP A 37 -1.56 -15.67 32.14
N ILE A 38 -2.02 -15.87 33.38
CA ILE A 38 -1.69 -17.03 34.21
C ILE A 38 -2.78 -18.07 34.03
N LEU A 39 -2.41 -19.21 33.46
CA LEU A 39 -3.30 -20.34 33.28
C LEU A 39 -3.58 -21.04 34.60
N ASP A 40 -4.72 -21.72 34.76
CA ASP A 40 -5.06 -22.47 35.98
C ASP A 40 -4.06 -23.61 36.28
N SER A 41 -3.40 -24.12 35.24
CA SER A 41 -2.34 -25.13 35.34
C SER A 41 -1.00 -24.56 35.78
N HIS A 42 -0.88 -23.24 35.97
CA HIS A 42 0.33 -22.66 36.54
C HIS A 42 0.50 -23.14 38.01
N PRO A 43 1.71 -23.48 38.47
CA PRO A 43 3.03 -23.23 37.88
C PRO A 43 3.56 -24.31 36.92
N PHE A 44 2.80 -25.35 36.61
CA PHE A 44 3.25 -26.45 35.77
C PHE A 44 3.30 -26.08 34.28
N THR A 45 2.47 -25.12 33.84
CA THR A 45 2.51 -24.55 32.48
C THR A 45 2.95 -23.11 32.52
N PRO A 46 3.63 -22.65 31.43
CA PRO A 46 4.07 -21.25 31.32
C PRO A 46 2.89 -20.29 31.18
N PRO A 47 3.05 -19.03 31.60
CA PRO A 47 2.09 -17.96 31.28
C PRO A 47 2.07 -17.66 29.79
N ILE A 48 0.96 -17.13 29.30
CA ILE A 48 0.87 -16.54 27.96
C ILE A 48 1.25 -15.07 28.07
N CYS A 49 2.26 -14.65 27.30
CA CYS A 49 2.86 -13.33 27.41
C CYS A 49 2.62 -12.49 26.17
N PHE A 50 2.25 -11.23 26.37
CA PHE A 50 2.07 -10.23 25.31
C PHE A 50 2.75 -8.91 25.67
N LEU A 51 3.17 -8.18 24.67
CA LEU A 51 3.42 -6.76 24.78
C LEU A 51 2.10 -6.01 24.96
N LYS A 52 2.14 -4.90 25.66
CA LYS A 52 0.98 -4.00 25.85
C LYS A 52 1.37 -2.56 25.44
N PRO A 53 1.60 -2.32 24.13
CA PRO A 53 2.03 -1.02 23.67
C PRO A 53 1.00 0.06 24.02
N THR A 54 1.47 1.26 24.33
CA THR A 54 0.65 2.46 24.46
C THR A 54 0.36 3.04 23.07
N ALA A 55 -0.55 4.00 22.96
CA ALA A 55 -0.92 4.65 21.70
C ALA A 55 0.28 5.23 20.91
N ASN A 56 1.39 5.54 21.60
CA ASN A 56 2.60 6.12 21.01
C ASN A 56 3.69 5.07 20.73
N MET A 57 3.36 3.78 20.78
CA MET A 57 4.32 2.68 20.59
C MET A 57 3.85 1.74 19.49
N GLY A 58 4.75 1.39 18.58
CA GLY A 58 4.56 0.35 17.58
C GLY A 58 5.28 -0.94 17.97
N ILE A 59 4.72 -2.10 17.60
CA ILE A 59 5.35 -3.41 17.80
C ILE A 59 6.41 -3.63 16.72
N SER A 60 7.63 -3.94 17.14
CA SER A 60 8.70 -4.39 16.27
C SER A 60 8.65 -5.92 16.20
N VAL A 61 8.23 -6.46 15.07
CA VAL A 61 8.20 -7.91 14.86
C VAL A 61 9.62 -8.42 14.72
N GLY A 62 9.96 -9.43 15.53
CA GLY A 62 11.31 -9.98 15.58
C GLY A 62 11.34 -11.45 16.00
N LYS A 63 12.51 -11.94 16.39
CA LYS A 63 12.70 -13.36 16.77
C LYS A 63 11.82 -13.80 17.94
N HIS A 64 11.48 -12.86 18.84
CA HIS A 64 10.84 -13.14 20.11
C HIS A 64 9.44 -12.55 20.24
N VAL A 65 8.96 -11.79 19.23
CA VAL A 65 7.65 -11.14 19.25
C VAL A 65 7.01 -11.21 17.89
N ASP A 66 5.73 -11.62 17.83
CA ASP A 66 4.94 -11.63 16.60
C ASP A 66 4.20 -10.30 16.36
N ALA A 67 3.52 -10.21 15.22
CA ALA A 67 2.78 -9.01 14.82
C ALA A 67 1.62 -8.65 15.77
N HIS A 68 1.14 -9.59 16.58
CA HIS A 68 0.10 -9.39 17.59
C HIS A 68 0.67 -9.06 18.97
N GLY A 69 1.99 -8.94 19.08
CA GLY A 69 2.70 -8.67 20.32
C GLY A 69 2.85 -9.88 21.22
N ARG A 70 2.54 -11.09 20.75
CA ARG A 70 2.77 -12.31 21.55
C ARG A 70 4.26 -12.59 21.67
N ILE A 71 4.70 -12.90 22.88
CA ILE A 71 6.11 -13.11 23.23
C ILE A 71 6.45 -14.60 23.19
N TYR A 72 7.54 -14.94 22.49
CA TYR A 72 8.07 -16.29 22.35
C TYR A 72 9.53 -16.30 22.79
N LEU A 73 9.79 -16.99 23.91
CA LEU A 73 11.13 -17.13 24.48
C LEU A 73 11.49 -18.60 24.68
N PRO A 74 12.76 -18.97 24.54
CA PRO A 74 13.22 -20.30 24.89
C PRO A 74 12.83 -20.73 26.33
N TYR A 75 12.84 -19.79 27.27
CA TYR A 75 12.41 -20.00 28.64
C TYR A 75 10.95 -20.47 28.75
N LEU A 76 10.04 -19.90 27.91
CA LEU A 76 8.63 -20.34 27.87
C LEU A 76 8.47 -21.71 27.24
N GLN A 77 9.31 -22.08 26.27
CA GLN A 77 9.27 -23.39 25.60
C GLN A 77 9.80 -24.49 26.50
N ASN A 78 10.83 -24.18 27.31
CA ASN A 78 11.48 -25.10 28.21
C ASN A 78 10.98 -24.97 29.67
N TRP A 79 9.75 -24.46 29.84
CA TRP A 79 9.18 -24.26 31.17
C TRP A 79 9.07 -25.56 31.96
N SER A 80 9.67 -25.60 33.16
CA SER A 80 9.67 -26.73 34.05
C SER A 80 9.62 -26.28 35.50
N HIS A 81 8.55 -26.61 36.21
CA HIS A 81 8.44 -26.35 37.65
C HIS A 81 9.22 -27.42 38.44
N PRO A 82 10.00 -27.07 39.53
CA PRO A 82 10.09 -25.73 40.14
C PRO A 82 11.23 -24.84 39.61
N GLN A 83 11.97 -25.27 38.57
CA GLN A 83 13.11 -24.53 38.04
C GLN A 83 12.70 -23.23 37.33
N SER A 84 11.52 -23.23 36.72
CA SER A 84 11.01 -22.07 36.01
C SER A 84 10.04 -21.26 36.87
N MET A 85 10.25 -19.94 36.91
CA MET A 85 9.45 -18.99 37.69
C MET A 85 9.24 -17.69 36.89
N ILE A 86 8.18 -16.92 37.20
CA ILE A 86 7.89 -15.65 36.57
C ILE A 86 9.07 -14.65 36.67
N ILE A 87 9.78 -14.63 37.80
CA ILE A 87 10.95 -13.77 37.99
C ILE A 87 12.07 -14.14 37.00
N GLY A 88 12.32 -15.42 36.75
CA GLY A 88 13.27 -15.89 35.72
C GLY A 88 12.84 -15.49 34.32
N LEU A 89 11.55 -15.62 34.01
CA LEU A 89 10.99 -15.19 32.74
C LEU A 89 11.16 -13.70 32.49
N LEU A 90 10.89 -12.83 33.47
CA LEU A 90 11.07 -11.39 33.33
C LEU A 90 12.54 -11.01 33.13
N LYS A 91 13.49 -11.72 33.76
CA LYS A 91 14.94 -11.56 33.54
C LYS A 91 15.32 -11.95 32.10
N GLU A 92 14.82 -13.09 31.63
CA GLU A 92 15.04 -13.52 30.22
C GLU A 92 14.45 -12.52 29.21
N MET A 93 13.25 -11.99 29.46
CA MET A 93 12.67 -10.93 28.67
C MET A 93 13.59 -9.70 28.62
N ALA A 94 14.13 -9.24 29.75
CA ALA A 94 15.03 -8.12 29.79
C ALA A 94 16.26 -8.35 28.90
N ILE A 95 16.92 -9.52 29.02
CA ILE A 95 18.11 -9.88 28.24
C ILE A 95 17.78 -9.93 26.74
N LYS A 96 16.68 -10.58 26.35
CA LYS A 96 16.33 -10.73 24.93
C LYS A 96 15.86 -9.43 24.30
N PHE A 97 15.22 -8.57 25.05
CA PHE A 97 14.81 -7.25 24.59
C PHE A 97 15.97 -6.23 24.56
N GLU A 98 17.09 -6.52 25.29
CA GLU A 98 18.35 -5.78 25.11
C GLU A 98 19.05 -6.12 23.79
N GLU A 99 18.89 -7.35 23.29
CA GLU A 99 19.42 -7.77 21.98
C GLU A 99 18.60 -7.14 20.82
N GLU A 100 17.27 -7.11 20.97
CA GLU A 100 16.34 -6.62 19.96
C GLU A 100 15.11 -5.98 20.63
N LEU A 101 14.99 -4.64 20.53
CA LEU A 101 13.85 -3.93 21.13
C LEU A 101 12.55 -4.35 20.49
N PRO A 102 11.56 -4.85 21.26
CA PRO A 102 10.30 -5.34 20.73
C PRO A 102 9.28 -4.22 20.44
N LEU A 103 9.60 -2.98 20.83
CA LEU A 103 8.78 -1.81 20.63
C LEU A 103 9.62 -0.66 20.08
N TYR A 104 9.02 0.16 19.22
CA TYR A 104 9.58 1.43 18.78
C TYR A 104 8.62 2.58 19.09
N SER A 105 9.17 3.75 19.34
CA SER A 105 8.38 4.97 19.51
C SER A 105 7.80 5.36 18.15
N LEU A 106 6.49 5.52 18.09
CA LEU A 106 5.83 6.25 17.00
C LEU A 106 6.26 7.69 17.17
N SER A 107 7.20 8.13 16.32
CA SER A 107 7.78 9.46 16.44
C SER A 107 6.69 10.52 16.42
N PHE A 108 6.86 11.57 17.22
CA PHE A 108 5.97 12.75 17.26
C PHE A 108 5.68 13.36 15.89
N SER A 109 6.52 13.06 14.88
CA SER A 109 6.31 13.43 13.48
C SER A 109 5.10 12.75 12.83
N ASP A 110 4.77 11.53 13.19
CA ASP A 110 3.63 10.81 12.60
C ASP A 110 2.33 11.23 13.29
N ALA A 111 2.34 11.44 14.61
CA ALA A 111 1.21 12.00 15.35
C ALA A 111 0.98 13.48 14.99
N ALA A 112 2.05 14.27 14.82
CA ALA A 112 1.95 15.67 14.39
C ALA A 112 1.45 15.77 12.94
N ARG A 113 1.90 14.88 12.02
CA ARG A 113 1.38 14.81 10.65
C ARG A 113 -0.07 14.33 10.60
N GLN A 114 -0.46 13.44 11.49
CA GLN A 114 -1.84 12.98 11.60
C GLN A 114 -2.74 14.10 12.17
N MET A 115 -2.26 14.86 13.16
CA MET A 115 -2.93 16.05 13.67
C MET A 115 -2.94 17.19 12.64
N GLU A 116 -1.88 17.38 11.87
CA GLU A 116 -1.80 18.36 10.79
C GLU A 116 -2.76 18.00 9.64
N LEU A 117 -2.87 16.70 9.29
CA LEU A 117 -3.86 16.20 8.36
C LEU A 117 -5.29 16.38 8.88
N LEU A 118 -5.53 16.08 10.16
CA LEU A 118 -6.83 16.28 10.81
C LEU A 118 -7.17 17.77 10.94
N SER A 119 -6.19 18.64 11.26
CA SER A 119 -6.40 20.09 11.29
C SER A 119 -6.63 20.67 9.89
N TYR A 120 -6.00 20.08 8.88
CA TYR A 120 -6.22 20.44 7.48
C TYR A 120 -7.61 20.03 7.02
N ILE A 121 -8.08 18.84 7.40
CA ILE A 121 -9.45 18.35 7.17
C ILE A 121 -10.46 19.23 7.94
N ALA A 122 -10.19 19.57 9.20
CA ALA A 122 -11.06 20.44 10.01
C ALA A 122 -11.22 21.85 9.40
N LYS A 123 -10.16 22.42 8.81
CA LYS A 123 -10.24 23.69 8.06
C LYS A 123 -11.14 23.63 6.82
N PHE A 124 -11.33 22.44 6.23
CA PHE A 124 -12.30 22.27 5.14
C PHE A 124 -13.74 22.19 5.65
N THR A 125 -13.96 21.72 6.88
CA THR A 125 -15.30 21.65 7.49
C THR A 125 -15.75 22.96 8.12
N GLU A 126 -14.83 23.82 8.56
CA GLU A 126 -15.14 25.16 9.11
C GLU A 126 -15.36 26.23 8.02
N GLY A 127 -15.07 25.94 6.74
CA GLY A 127 -15.20 26.87 5.62
C GLY A 127 -16.60 27.05 5.02
N GLU A 128 -17.67 26.59 5.66
CA GLU A 128 -19.05 26.71 5.14
C GLU A 128 -19.72 28.08 5.38
N SER A 129 -19.02 29.13 5.77
CA SER A 129 -19.61 30.45 5.89
C SER A 129 -19.50 31.38 4.67
N ASP A 130 -18.93 30.91 3.55
CA ASP A 130 -18.85 31.73 2.31
C ASP A 130 -19.58 31.08 1.12
N ILE A 131 -20.92 31.14 1.17
CA ILE A 131 -21.81 30.75 0.06
C ILE A 131 -21.65 31.65 -1.17
N GLN A 132 -20.93 32.75 -1.08
CA GLN A 132 -20.72 33.69 -2.20
C GLN A 132 -19.55 33.36 -3.14
N SER A 133 -18.67 32.41 -2.80
CA SER A 133 -17.57 32.01 -3.68
C SER A 133 -17.91 30.81 -4.59
N LYS A 134 -19.00 30.09 -4.32
CA LYS A 134 -19.46 28.98 -5.18
C LYS A 134 -20.02 29.44 -6.54
N SER A 135 -20.66 30.61 -6.60
CA SER A 135 -21.26 31.09 -7.86
C SER A 135 -20.26 31.46 -8.96
N LYS A 136 -19.01 31.79 -8.60
CA LYS A 136 -17.94 32.09 -9.58
C LYS A 136 -17.15 30.87 -10.09
N ARG A 137 -17.25 29.70 -9.39
CA ARG A 137 -16.66 28.44 -9.89
C ARG A 137 -17.57 27.71 -10.86
N ASP A 138 -18.89 27.85 -10.72
CA ASP A 138 -19.86 27.20 -11.60
C ASP A 138 -19.93 27.85 -13.00
N GLU A 139 -19.64 29.14 -13.12
CA GLU A 139 -19.61 29.83 -14.41
C GLU A 139 -18.38 29.50 -15.28
N LYS A 140 -17.28 28.94 -14.72
CA LYS A 140 -16.10 28.49 -15.49
C LYS A 140 -16.16 27.03 -15.92
N LYS A 141 -17.15 26.25 -15.50
CA LYS A 141 -17.27 24.80 -15.78
C LYS A 141 -18.22 24.44 -16.94
N ASN A 142 -18.68 25.38 -17.71
CA ASN A 142 -19.59 25.13 -18.86
C ASN A 142 -18.95 24.36 -20.05
N GLY A 143 -17.87 23.60 -19.81
CA GLY A 143 -17.22 22.73 -20.79
C GLY A 143 -16.54 21.49 -20.24
N ALA A 144 -16.32 21.39 -18.93
CA ALA A 144 -15.71 20.22 -18.30
C ALA A 144 -16.78 19.29 -17.73
N GLY A 145 -16.90 18.07 -18.26
CA GLY A 145 -17.85 17.08 -17.76
C GLY A 145 -17.64 16.75 -16.28
N PHE A 146 -18.71 16.36 -15.61
CA PHE A 146 -18.75 15.98 -14.21
C PHE A 146 -17.77 14.82 -13.86
N ASN A 147 -16.90 15.03 -12.89
CA ASN A 147 -15.84 14.10 -12.53
C ASN A 147 -16.28 13.20 -11.37
N LYS A 148 -16.88 12.07 -11.68
CA LYS A 148 -17.24 11.05 -10.72
C LYS A 148 -16.16 9.96 -10.66
N VAL A 149 -15.69 9.65 -9.46
CA VAL A 149 -14.74 8.58 -9.16
C VAL A 149 -15.39 7.58 -8.22
N THR A 150 -15.28 6.29 -8.50
CA THR A 150 -15.74 5.23 -7.60
C THR A 150 -14.54 4.48 -7.01
N ILE A 151 -14.56 4.26 -5.69
CA ILE A 151 -13.62 3.42 -4.96
C ILE A 151 -14.35 2.14 -4.54
N ILE A 152 -13.86 0.99 -4.95
CA ILE A 152 -14.41 -0.30 -4.54
C ILE A 152 -13.50 -0.90 -3.46
N GLY A 153 -14.06 -1.01 -2.26
CA GLY A 153 -13.38 -1.43 -1.03
C GLY A 153 -13.19 -0.27 -0.06
N ALA A 154 -13.77 -0.43 1.13
CA ALA A 154 -13.70 0.55 2.23
C ALA A 154 -12.70 0.16 3.33
N GLY A 155 -11.70 -0.65 3.00
CA GLY A 155 -10.56 -0.93 3.89
C GLY A 155 -9.57 0.24 3.95
N ASP A 156 -8.49 0.09 4.72
CA ASP A 156 -7.48 1.14 4.95
C ASP A 156 -6.97 1.82 3.68
N LEU A 157 -6.78 1.05 2.60
CA LEU A 157 -6.34 1.62 1.33
C LEU A 157 -7.44 2.42 0.64
N GLY A 158 -8.67 1.91 0.64
CA GLY A 158 -9.81 2.63 0.09
C GLY A 158 -10.06 3.95 0.82
N LEU A 159 -10.05 3.93 2.16
CA LEU A 159 -10.18 5.13 2.98
C LEU A 159 -9.05 6.12 2.71
N ALA A 160 -7.81 5.65 2.61
CA ALA A 160 -6.67 6.50 2.26
C ALA A 160 -6.82 7.17 0.89
N CYS A 161 -7.35 6.44 -0.10
CA CYS A 161 -7.66 7.00 -1.42
C CYS A 161 -8.74 8.09 -1.35
N ILE A 162 -9.84 7.83 -0.62
CA ILE A 162 -10.95 8.77 -0.44
C ILE A 162 -10.45 10.07 0.19
N LEU A 163 -9.71 9.97 1.30
CA LEU A 163 -9.15 11.12 2.00
C LEU A 163 -8.19 11.91 1.10
N ALA A 164 -7.32 11.23 0.35
CA ALA A 164 -6.38 11.89 -0.55
C ALA A 164 -7.08 12.60 -1.73
N ILE A 165 -8.13 12.01 -2.30
CA ILE A 165 -8.93 12.60 -3.37
C ILE A 165 -9.68 13.83 -2.87
N SER A 166 -10.32 13.71 -1.69
CA SER A 166 -11.08 14.79 -1.06
C SER A 166 -10.17 15.95 -0.67
N ALA A 167 -9.02 15.68 -0.04
CA ALA A 167 -8.06 16.71 0.34
C ALA A 167 -7.50 17.49 -0.84
N LYS A 168 -7.35 16.85 -2.01
CA LYS A 168 -6.88 17.52 -3.24
C LYS A 168 -8.01 18.14 -4.08
N GLY A 169 -9.28 17.90 -3.75
CA GLY A 169 -10.42 18.40 -4.51
C GLY A 169 -10.44 17.93 -5.95
N ILE A 170 -10.05 16.69 -6.24
CA ILE A 170 -9.85 16.17 -7.59
C ILE A 170 -11.17 15.79 -8.25
N ALA A 171 -12.12 15.24 -7.49
CA ALA A 171 -13.38 14.73 -7.99
C ALA A 171 -14.57 15.60 -7.53
N ASP A 172 -15.56 15.76 -8.41
CA ASP A 172 -16.83 16.41 -8.05
C ASP A 172 -17.69 15.50 -7.19
N LYS A 173 -17.54 14.17 -7.34
CA LYS A 173 -18.22 13.14 -6.55
C LYS A 173 -17.33 11.92 -6.39
N VAL A 174 -17.23 11.42 -5.18
CA VAL A 174 -16.58 10.15 -4.84
C VAL A 174 -17.64 9.18 -4.34
N VAL A 175 -17.77 8.03 -4.99
CA VAL A 175 -18.63 6.93 -4.53
C VAL A 175 -17.75 5.87 -3.89
N VAL A 176 -18.10 5.47 -2.69
CA VAL A 176 -17.45 4.37 -1.97
C VAL A 176 -18.37 3.17 -2.04
N LEU A 177 -17.90 2.08 -2.61
CA LEU A 177 -18.65 0.85 -2.71
C LEU A 177 -17.99 -0.22 -1.85
N ASP A 178 -18.73 -0.65 -0.84
CA ASP A 178 -18.27 -1.70 0.06
C ASP A 178 -19.04 -3.00 -0.21
N CYS A 179 -18.27 -4.04 -0.53
CA CYS A 179 -18.82 -5.36 -0.86
C CYS A 179 -18.87 -6.30 0.36
N SER A 180 -18.39 -5.86 1.53
CA SER A 180 -18.33 -6.71 2.73
C SER A 180 -19.28 -6.24 3.83
N GLU A 181 -20.00 -7.18 4.45
CA GLU A 181 -20.92 -6.86 5.55
C GLU A 181 -20.20 -6.36 6.83
N SER A 182 -18.93 -6.73 7.01
CA SER A 182 -18.16 -6.46 8.23
C SER A 182 -17.47 -5.10 8.24
N SER A 183 -17.10 -4.56 7.09
CA SER A 183 -16.37 -3.29 6.99
C SER A 183 -17.26 -2.06 7.17
N VAL A 184 -18.58 -2.21 6.97
CA VAL A 184 -19.56 -1.12 7.15
C VAL A 184 -19.65 -0.61 8.59
N LYS A 185 -19.22 -1.43 9.57
CA LYS A 185 -19.27 -1.03 11.00
C LYS A 185 -18.00 -0.27 11.46
N GLY A 186 -17.00 -0.09 10.60
CA GLY A 186 -15.74 0.58 10.94
C GLY A 186 -15.50 1.85 10.13
N GLY A 187 -14.77 1.75 9.03
CA GLY A 187 -14.27 2.91 8.31
C GLY A 187 -15.31 3.77 7.60
N THR A 188 -16.41 3.20 7.09
CA THR A 188 -17.46 3.98 6.41
C THR A 188 -18.31 4.77 7.38
N MET A 189 -18.50 4.29 8.60
CA MET A 189 -19.24 5.02 9.65
C MET A 189 -18.56 6.34 9.98
N ASP A 190 -17.23 6.37 10.05
CA ASP A 190 -16.48 7.59 10.31
C ASP A 190 -16.62 8.61 9.17
N LEU A 191 -16.67 8.14 7.92
CA LEU A 191 -16.94 9.02 6.77
C LEU A 191 -18.36 9.62 6.81
N GLU A 192 -19.34 8.88 7.32
CA GLU A 192 -20.73 9.36 7.50
C GLU A 192 -20.81 10.38 8.65
N ILE A 193 -20.14 10.09 9.79
CA ILE A 193 -20.11 10.98 10.97
C ILE A 193 -19.50 12.33 10.62
N PHE A 194 -18.36 12.33 9.92
CA PHE A 194 -17.64 13.53 9.55
C PHE A 194 -18.14 14.18 8.25
N ALA A 195 -19.15 13.60 7.62
CA ALA A 195 -19.87 14.15 6.47
C ALA A 195 -18.96 14.79 5.42
N LEU A 196 -17.99 14.02 4.91
CA LEU A 196 -17.09 14.52 3.87
C LEU A 196 -17.89 14.99 2.65
N PRO A 197 -17.69 16.24 2.21
CA PRO A 197 -18.41 16.77 1.07
C PRO A 197 -18.12 15.93 -0.18
N ASN A 198 -19.17 15.67 -0.98
CA ASN A 198 -19.09 14.94 -2.24
C ASN A 198 -18.74 13.43 -2.11
N VAL A 199 -18.77 12.85 -0.91
CA VAL A 199 -18.59 11.40 -0.69
C VAL A 199 -19.96 10.74 -0.50
N GLU A 200 -20.24 9.71 -1.30
CA GLU A 200 -21.45 8.86 -1.19
C GLU A 200 -21.02 7.43 -0.91
N ILE A 201 -21.63 6.81 0.09
CA ILE A 201 -21.40 5.41 0.45
C ILE A 201 -22.55 4.58 -0.11
N SER A 202 -22.23 3.50 -0.82
CA SER A 202 -23.22 2.59 -1.41
C SER A 202 -22.79 1.13 -1.29
N ARG A 203 -23.76 0.23 -1.35
CA ARG A 203 -23.55 -1.21 -1.53
C ARG A 203 -24.02 -1.71 -2.88
N ASP A 204 -24.69 -0.85 -3.64
CA ASP A 204 -25.24 -1.19 -4.96
C ASP A 204 -24.25 -0.79 -6.05
N PHE A 205 -23.87 -1.75 -6.89
CA PHE A 205 -22.98 -1.53 -8.03
C PHE A 205 -23.58 -0.55 -9.06
N SER A 206 -24.90 -0.35 -9.10
CA SER A 206 -25.51 0.67 -9.94
C SER A 206 -25.01 2.08 -9.59
N ALA A 207 -24.55 2.30 -8.36
CA ALA A 207 -23.94 3.56 -7.94
C ALA A 207 -22.61 3.85 -8.66
N THR A 208 -21.97 2.88 -9.30
CA THR A 208 -20.77 3.11 -10.15
C THR A 208 -21.09 3.77 -11.48
N ARG A 209 -22.37 3.79 -11.90
CA ARG A 209 -22.79 4.30 -13.21
C ARG A 209 -22.22 5.68 -13.51
N ASN A 210 -21.74 5.86 -14.74
CA ASN A 210 -21.14 7.10 -15.24
C ASN A 210 -19.87 7.55 -14.48
N SER A 211 -19.19 6.67 -13.78
CA SER A 211 -17.87 6.97 -13.22
C SER A 211 -16.85 7.12 -14.35
N LYS A 212 -16.05 8.18 -14.30
CA LYS A 212 -14.90 8.33 -15.19
C LYS A 212 -13.82 7.31 -14.88
N LEU A 213 -13.70 6.98 -13.59
CA LEU A 213 -12.68 6.08 -13.10
C LEU A 213 -13.25 5.24 -11.96
N VAL A 214 -12.90 3.95 -11.95
CA VAL A 214 -13.20 3.00 -10.88
C VAL A 214 -11.88 2.46 -10.34
N VAL A 215 -11.63 2.64 -9.04
CA VAL A 215 -10.45 2.16 -8.32
C VAL A 215 -10.80 0.89 -7.57
N LEU A 216 -10.02 -0.16 -7.76
CA LEU A 216 -10.18 -1.44 -7.07
C LEU A 216 -9.14 -1.52 -5.95
N THR A 217 -9.59 -1.51 -4.69
CA THR A 217 -8.73 -1.57 -3.50
C THR A 217 -9.01 -2.79 -2.63
N VAL A 218 -9.90 -3.67 -3.08
CA VAL A 218 -10.29 -4.88 -2.36
C VAL A 218 -9.19 -5.93 -2.40
N ASN A 219 -8.95 -6.60 -1.27
CA ASN A 219 -8.08 -7.74 -1.15
C ASN A 219 -8.71 -8.78 -0.24
N TYR A 220 -8.46 -10.05 -0.53
CA TYR A 220 -8.85 -11.15 0.36
C TYR A 220 -7.99 -11.10 1.64
N LEU A 221 -8.65 -11.05 2.79
CA LEU A 221 -8.01 -10.94 4.10
C LEU A 221 -8.08 -12.24 4.92
N GLY A 222 -8.60 -13.32 4.33
CA GLY A 222 -8.73 -14.61 5.01
C GLY A 222 -7.42 -15.39 5.10
N ASN A 223 -7.45 -16.48 5.87
CA ASN A 223 -6.33 -17.42 5.95
C ASN A 223 -6.25 -18.24 4.67
N ALA A 224 -5.10 -18.27 4.03
CA ALA A 224 -4.81 -19.11 2.88
C ALA A 224 -3.61 -20.02 3.21
N GLN A 225 -3.56 -21.20 2.59
CA GLN A 225 -2.49 -22.17 2.86
C GLN A 225 -1.24 -21.91 2.01
N SER A 226 -1.42 -21.27 0.85
CA SER A 226 -0.34 -20.95 -0.07
C SER A 226 -0.52 -19.58 -0.70
N TYR A 227 0.54 -19.04 -1.32
CA TYR A 227 0.45 -17.81 -2.09
C TYR A 227 -0.53 -17.90 -3.26
N LEU A 228 -0.56 -19.04 -3.94
CA LEU A 228 -1.51 -19.33 -5.03
C LEU A 228 -2.96 -19.24 -4.52
N ASP A 229 -3.25 -19.77 -3.33
CA ASP A 229 -4.59 -19.69 -2.74
C ASP A 229 -4.99 -18.23 -2.43
N VAL A 230 -4.04 -17.42 -1.94
CA VAL A 230 -4.30 -15.97 -1.73
C VAL A 230 -4.71 -15.31 -3.04
N VAL A 231 -3.95 -15.57 -4.11
CA VAL A 231 -4.22 -14.99 -5.43
C VAL A 231 -5.54 -15.49 -5.98
N GLN A 232 -5.81 -16.81 -5.89
CA GLN A 232 -7.07 -17.39 -6.37
C GLN A 232 -8.29 -16.82 -5.61
N ASN A 233 -8.18 -16.63 -4.30
CA ASN A 233 -9.25 -16.01 -3.50
C ASN A 233 -9.50 -14.55 -3.93
N ASN A 234 -8.47 -13.80 -4.32
CA ASN A 234 -8.63 -12.47 -4.91
C ASN A 234 -9.31 -12.53 -6.29
N VAL A 235 -8.97 -13.54 -7.12
CA VAL A 235 -9.65 -13.79 -8.41
C VAL A 235 -11.13 -14.06 -8.19
N ASP A 236 -11.48 -14.89 -7.22
CA ASP A 236 -12.87 -15.23 -6.91
C ASP A 236 -13.65 -14.01 -6.40
N LEU A 237 -13.00 -13.15 -5.59
CA LEU A 237 -13.56 -11.88 -5.18
C LEU A 237 -13.82 -10.97 -6.40
N PHE A 238 -12.89 -10.88 -7.33
CA PHE A 238 -13.03 -10.07 -8.55
C PHE A 238 -14.11 -10.59 -9.50
N ARG A 239 -14.32 -11.92 -9.54
CA ARG A 239 -15.41 -12.53 -10.31
C ARG A 239 -16.78 -12.02 -9.87
N GLY A 240 -16.98 -11.69 -8.59
CA GLY A 240 -18.19 -11.07 -8.08
C GLY A 240 -18.30 -9.56 -8.38
N ILE A 241 -17.19 -8.87 -8.63
CA ILE A 241 -17.13 -7.41 -8.72
C ILE A 241 -17.05 -6.93 -10.18
N ILE A 242 -16.07 -7.46 -10.94
CA ILE A 242 -15.71 -6.90 -12.26
C ILE A 242 -16.84 -6.93 -13.28
N PRO A 243 -17.64 -8.01 -13.41
CA PRO A 243 -18.75 -8.01 -14.37
C PRO A 243 -19.80 -6.93 -14.07
N SER A 244 -20.09 -6.67 -12.79
CA SER A 244 -21.00 -5.61 -12.39
C SER A 244 -20.46 -4.22 -12.72
N VAL A 245 -19.16 -3.97 -12.46
CA VAL A 245 -18.51 -2.73 -12.85
C VAL A 245 -18.52 -2.54 -14.36
N ALA A 246 -18.19 -3.57 -15.13
CA ALA A 246 -18.22 -3.55 -16.59
C ALA A 246 -19.62 -3.25 -17.14
N HIS A 247 -20.65 -3.78 -16.49
CA HIS A 247 -22.05 -3.51 -16.88
C HIS A 247 -22.46 -2.05 -16.64
N TYR A 248 -22.19 -1.50 -15.44
CA TYR A 248 -22.65 -0.15 -15.08
C TYR A 248 -21.74 0.98 -15.52
N SER A 249 -20.45 0.70 -15.75
CA SER A 249 -19.39 1.72 -15.99
C SER A 249 -18.55 1.44 -17.23
N GLN A 250 -19.16 1.11 -18.35
CA GLN A 250 -18.52 0.67 -19.61
C GLN A 250 -17.46 1.63 -20.16
N ASN A 251 -17.58 2.92 -19.88
CA ASN A 251 -16.68 3.95 -20.38
C ASN A 251 -15.60 4.36 -19.38
N SER A 252 -15.58 3.77 -18.19
CA SER A 252 -14.61 4.10 -17.14
C SER A 252 -13.21 3.56 -17.44
N VAL A 253 -12.22 4.16 -16.79
CA VAL A 253 -10.89 3.60 -16.63
C VAL A 253 -10.91 2.76 -15.35
N LEU A 254 -10.39 1.53 -15.38
CA LEU A 254 -10.18 0.70 -14.21
C LEU A 254 -8.76 0.90 -13.70
N LEU A 255 -8.62 1.36 -12.46
CA LEU A 255 -7.34 1.49 -11.76
C LEU A 255 -7.25 0.43 -10.66
N VAL A 256 -6.34 -0.52 -10.82
CA VAL A 256 -6.19 -1.66 -9.92
C VAL A 256 -5.11 -1.36 -8.89
N ALA A 257 -5.50 -1.31 -7.62
CA ALA A 257 -4.62 -1.16 -6.46
C ALA A 257 -4.59 -2.41 -5.57
N SER A 258 -5.39 -3.41 -5.91
CA SER A 258 -5.42 -4.73 -5.25
C SER A 258 -4.16 -5.53 -5.55
N GLN A 259 -3.73 -6.34 -4.58
CA GLN A 259 -2.48 -7.10 -4.65
C GLN A 259 -2.71 -8.58 -5.00
N PRO A 260 -1.78 -9.23 -5.70
CA PRO A 260 -0.61 -8.67 -6.41
C PRO A 260 -1.03 -7.91 -7.66
N VAL A 261 -0.55 -6.67 -7.80
CA VAL A 261 -1.14 -5.70 -8.73
C VAL A 261 -1.07 -6.12 -10.19
N GLU A 262 0.03 -6.71 -10.64
CA GLU A 262 0.23 -7.16 -12.02
C GLU A 262 -0.80 -8.23 -12.40
N ILE A 263 -0.98 -9.22 -11.54
CA ILE A 263 -1.91 -10.34 -11.76
C ILE A 263 -3.36 -9.84 -11.66
N MET A 264 -3.68 -9.03 -10.65
CA MET A 264 -5.04 -8.53 -10.49
C MET A 264 -5.44 -7.55 -11.61
N THR A 265 -4.47 -6.85 -12.21
CA THR A 265 -4.69 -6.04 -13.42
C THR A 265 -5.01 -6.92 -14.63
N TYR A 266 -4.26 -8.01 -14.84
CA TYR A 266 -4.56 -9.00 -15.87
C TYR A 266 -5.95 -9.61 -15.69
N VAL A 267 -6.29 -10.03 -14.48
CA VAL A 267 -7.62 -10.60 -14.13
C VAL A 267 -8.72 -9.59 -14.42
N SER A 268 -8.54 -8.32 -14.00
CA SER A 268 -9.50 -7.24 -14.28
C SER A 268 -9.70 -7.02 -15.77
N TRP A 269 -8.62 -7.06 -16.54
CA TRP A 269 -8.68 -6.91 -17.99
C TRP A 269 -9.45 -8.05 -18.64
N LYS A 270 -9.13 -9.30 -18.30
CA LYS A 270 -9.81 -10.48 -18.85
C LYS A 270 -11.30 -10.53 -18.51
N MET A 271 -11.66 -10.19 -17.26
CA MET A 271 -13.05 -10.25 -16.79
C MET A 271 -13.91 -9.07 -17.26
N SER A 272 -13.32 -7.87 -17.44
CA SER A 272 -14.08 -6.69 -17.83
C SER A 272 -14.37 -6.60 -19.32
N GLY A 273 -13.50 -7.19 -20.16
CA GLY A 273 -13.54 -7.00 -21.60
C GLY A 273 -13.20 -5.57 -22.06
N PHE A 274 -12.66 -4.74 -21.19
CA PHE A 274 -12.27 -3.38 -21.52
C PHE A 274 -11.01 -3.35 -22.40
N ALA A 275 -10.84 -2.26 -23.15
CA ALA A 275 -9.60 -2.03 -23.88
C ALA A 275 -8.41 -2.03 -22.91
N GLN A 276 -7.28 -2.63 -23.32
CA GLN A 276 -6.07 -2.74 -22.51
C GLN A 276 -5.57 -1.37 -21.97
N SER A 277 -5.73 -0.30 -22.73
CA SER A 277 -5.36 1.05 -22.34
C SER A 277 -6.19 1.61 -21.18
N LYS A 278 -7.37 1.04 -20.92
CA LYS A 278 -8.31 1.46 -19.87
C LYS A 278 -8.19 0.61 -18.59
N VAL A 279 -7.42 -0.46 -18.57
CA VAL A 279 -7.20 -1.32 -17.39
C VAL A 279 -5.76 -1.18 -16.96
N ILE A 280 -5.54 -0.53 -15.83
CA ILE A 280 -4.23 -0.04 -15.41
C ILE A 280 -4.01 -0.46 -13.96
N GLY A 281 -2.85 -1.06 -13.66
CA GLY A 281 -2.41 -1.25 -12.28
C GLY A 281 -1.62 -0.04 -11.78
N ILE A 282 -1.72 0.26 -10.48
CA ILE A 282 -0.94 1.34 -9.85
C ILE A 282 0.57 1.12 -9.98
N GLY A 283 1.00 -0.11 -10.15
CA GLY A 283 2.36 -0.53 -10.41
C GLY A 283 3.41 0.10 -9.50
N CYS A 284 4.54 0.43 -10.08
CA CYS A 284 5.68 1.03 -9.39
C CYS A 284 5.60 2.57 -9.32
N ASN A 285 4.41 3.21 -9.48
CA ASN A 285 4.29 4.67 -9.50
C ASN A 285 4.80 5.32 -8.21
N LEU A 286 4.42 4.79 -7.05
CA LEU A 286 4.90 5.31 -5.75
C LEU A 286 6.40 5.13 -5.60
N ASP A 287 6.93 3.96 -5.98
CA ASP A 287 8.36 3.67 -5.88
C ASP A 287 9.18 4.51 -6.84
N SER A 288 8.67 4.79 -8.04
CA SER A 288 9.29 5.72 -8.99
C SER A 288 9.34 7.15 -8.44
N ALA A 289 8.25 7.63 -7.87
CA ALA A 289 8.23 8.96 -7.25
C ALA A 289 9.21 9.09 -6.07
N ARG A 290 9.34 8.02 -5.27
CA ARG A 290 10.32 7.93 -4.18
C ARG A 290 11.75 7.88 -4.71
N PHE A 291 11.99 7.08 -5.73
CA PHE A 291 13.28 6.93 -6.37
C PHE A 291 13.77 8.26 -6.95
N GLN A 292 12.93 8.95 -7.71
CA GLN A 292 13.20 10.29 -8.24
C GLN A 292 13.55 11.29 -7.13
N TYR A 293 12.79 11.27 -6.03
CA TYR A 293 13.04 12.15 -4.89
C TYR A 293 14.39 11.83 -4.20
N ILE A 294 14.72 10.55 -4.02
CA ILE A 294 15.97 10.12 -3.41
C ILE A 294 17.16 10.51 -4.29
N ILE A 295 17.08 10.26 -5.61
CA ILE A 295 18.13 10.63 -6.57
C ILE A 295 18.33 12.16 -6.57
N ALA A 296 17.27 12.94 -6.65
CA ALA A 296 17.37 14.40 -6.60
C ALA A 296 18.07 14.90 -5.31
N ASN A 297 17.74 14.31 -4.17
CA ASN A 297 18.41 14.64 -2.90
C ASN A 297 19.89 14.26 -2.88
N LEU A 298 20.25 13.09 -3.41
CA LEU A 298 21.65 12.64 -3.49
C LEU A 298 22.48 13.54 -4.42
N LEU A 299 21.88 14.01 -5.51
CA LEU A 299 22.50 14.96 -6.45
C LEU A 299 22.43 16.41 -5.98
N LYS A 300 21.78 16.69 -4.82
CA LYS A 300 21.50 18.05 -4.33
C LYS A 300 20.79 18.92 -5.38
N SER A 301 20.00 18.30 -6.25
CA SER A 301 19.19 18.97 -7.26
C SER A 301 17.90 19.51 -6.64
N GLN A 302 17.48 20.73 -7.04
CA GLN A 302 16.19 21.29 -6.62
C GLN A 302 15.00 20.72 -7.43
N SER A 303 15.25 20.15 -8.59
CA SER A 303 14.24 19.48 -9.41
C SER A 303 14.28 17.98 -9.23
N ARG A 304 13.12 17.32 -9.23
CA ARG A 304 13.05 15.86 -9.32
C ARG A 304 13.64 15.43 -10.66
N ASP A 305 14.54 14.45 -10.62
CA ASP A 305 15.06 13.85 -11.84
C ASP A 305 13.92 13.05 -12.51
N LYS A 306 13.42 13.59 -13.62
CA LYS A 306 12.30 13.01 -14.38
C LYS A 306 12.73 11.86 -15.28
N ASP A 307 14.01 11.60 -15.36
CA ASP A 307 14.59 10.60 -16.27
C ASP A 307 14.84 9.25 -15.58
N THR A 308 14.40 9.11 -14.32
CA THR A 308 14.58 7.91 -13.52
C THR A 308 13.26 7.24 -13.15
N TRP A 309 13.21 5.91 -13.24
CA TRP A 309 12.00 5.11 -13.06
C TRP A 309 12.29 3.83 -12.26
N ILE A 310 11.28 3.34 -11.58
CA ILE A 310 11.20 1.96 -11.15
C ILE A 310 10.18 1.26 -12.04
N ILE A 311 10.58 0.16 -12.66
CA ILE A 311 9.76 -0.59 -13.64
C ILE A 311 9.70 -2.07 -13.26
N GLY A 312 8.94 -2.84 -14.03
CA GLY A 312 8.78 -4.28 -13.86
C GLY A 312 7.71 -4.65 -12.84
N GLU A 313 7.96 -5.64 -12.04
CA GLU A 313 7.06 -6.15 -11.01
C GLU A 313 7.09 -5.27 -9.74
N GLN A 314 5.92 -4.99 -9.17
CA GLN A 314 5.84 -4.31 -7.88
C GLN A 314 6.24 -5.27 -6.75
N GLY A 315 7.44 -5.15 -6.23
CA GLY A 315 7.94 -6.05 -5.19
C GLY A 315 9.45 -6.05 -5.08
N GLU A 316 10.01 -7.19 -4.76
CA GLU A 316 11.47 -7.39 -4.65
C GLU A 316 12.18 -7.36 -6.01
N ASN A 317 11.50 -7.76 -7.08
CA ASN A 317 12.05 -7.87 -8.44
C ASN A 317 11.94 -6.58 -9.26
N LYS A 318 11.58 -5.46 -8.61
CA LYS A 318 11.50 -4.16 -9.29
C LYS A 318 12.86 -3.71 -9.84
N VAL A 319 12.83 -3.09 -11.03
CA VAL A 319 14.02 -2.73 -11.79
C VAL A 319 14.15 -1.21 -11.87
N PRO A 320 15.27 -0.61 -11.40
CA PRO A 320 15.56 0.78 -11.65
C PRO A 320 15.98 0.97 -13.12
N ALA A 321 15.47 2.01 -13.76
CA ALA A 321 15.74 2.34 -15.15
C ALA A 321 15.90 3.86 -15.32
N TRP A 322 16.67 4.25 -16.33
CA TRP A 322 16.92 5.64 -16.71
C TRP A 322 16.44 5.84 -18.14
N THR A 323 15.76 6.95 -18.43
CA THR A 323 15.53 7.35 -19.81
C THR A 323 16.84 7.85 -20.43
N ALA A 324 17.06 7.55 -21.72
CA ALA A 324 18.24 8.03 -22.42
C ALA A 324 18.22 9.56 -22.44
N SER A 325 19.16 10.20 -21.77
CA SER A 325 19.39 11.63 -21.95
C SER A 325 19.85 11.83 -23.39
N ASN A 326 19.17 12.68 -24.15
CA ASN A 326 19.65 13.19 -25.44
C ASN A 326 20.86 14.13 -25.21
N SER A 327 21.92 13.63 -24.57
CA SER A 327 23.20 14.31 -24.55
C SER A 327 23.91 14.02 -25.88
N GLY A 328 23.54 14.81 -26.89
CA GLY A 328 24.37 14.92 -28.06
C GLY A 328 25.76 15.33 -27.65
N THR A 329 26.75 14.59 -28.16
CA THR A 329 28.21 14.83 -28.07
C THR A 329 28.85 14.68 -26.67
N SER A 330 29.35 13.49 -26.37
CA SER A 330 30.40 13.32 -25.36
C SER A 330 31.37 12.19 -25.71
N ASN A 331 32.60 12.40 -25.37
CA ASN A 331 33.75 11.54 -25.63
C ASN A 331 33.69 10.21 -24.85
N GLN A 332 34.06 9.11 -25.45
CA GLN A 332 33.97 7.73 -24.91
C GLN A 332 34.65 7.51 -23.53
N SER A 333 35.52 8.43 -23.07
CA SER A 333 36.17 8.33 -21.76
C SER A 333 35.37 8.94 -20.60
N GLU A 334 34.40 9.81 -20.87
CA GLU A 334 33.49 10.41 -19.85
C GLU A 334 32.31 9.50 -19.56
N ASP A 335 31.90 8.64 -20.51
CA ASP A 335 30.76 7.75 -20.38
C ASP A 335 30.97 6.68 -19.30
N SER A 336 32.17 6.10 -19.16
CA SER A 336 32.42 5.04 -18.15
C SER A 336 32.41 5.56 -16.71
N ALA A 337 32.91 6.74 -16.46
CA ALA A 337 32.89 7.36 -15.13
C ALA A 337 31.48 7.81 -14.75
N SER A 338 30.72 8.32 -15.72
CA SER A 338 29.30 8.68 -15.57
C SER A 338 28.43 7.46 -15.27
N HIS A 339 28.62 6.36 -16.01
CA HIS A 339 27.91 5.10 -15.80
C HIS A 339 28.17 4.49 -14.40
N ASN A 340 29.42 4.48 -13.94
CA ASN A 340 29.79 4.01 -12.60
C ASN A 340 29.13 4.87 -11.48
N ALA A 341 29.13 6.20 -11.66
CA ALA A 341 28.46 7.11 -10.73
C ALA A 341 26.95 6.87 -10.67
N GLN A 342 26.32 6.67 -11.84
CA GLN A 342 24.90 6.35 -11.97
C GLN A 342 24.55 5.02 -11.29
N GLN A 343 25.37 3.98 -11.48
CA GLN A 343 25.19 2.69 -10.80
C GLN A 343 25.28 2.82 -9.28
N LEU A 344 26.24 3.59 -8.76
CA LEU A 344 26.42 3.81 -7.33
C LEU A 344 25.22 4.57 -6.73
N LEU A 345 24.75 5.62 -7.42
CA LEU A 345 23.55 6.37 -7.03
C LEU A 345 22.30 5.46 -7.01
N THR A 346 22.12 4.66 -8.06
CA THR A 346 21.03 3.70 -8.17
C THR A 346 21.05 2.70 -7.02
N LYS A 347 22.20 2.09 -6.73
CA LYS A 347 22.36 1.15 -5.62
C LYS A 347 21.95 1.78 -4.28
N ARG A 348 22.49 2.98 -3.99
CA ARG A 348 22.18 3.68 -2.74
C ARG A 348 20.72 4.10 -2.63
N ALA A 349 20.11 4.54 -3.73
CA ALA A 349 18.69 4.87 -3.75
C ALA A 349 17.80 3.64 -3.53
N MET A 350 18.15 2.50 -4.13
CA MET A 350 17.45 1.24 -3.95
C MET A 350 17.53 0.70 -2.51
N GLU A 351 18.67 0.86 -1.84
CA GLU A 351 18.84 0.50 -0.42
C GLU A 351 17.89 1.31 0.47
N VAL A 352 17.75 2.62 0.23
CA VAL A 352 16.79 3.48 0.95
C VAL A 352 15.36 3.09 0.63
N LEU A 353 15.06 2.77 -0.63
CA LEU A 353 13.71 2.41 -1.08
C LEU A 353 13.21 1.11 -0.44
N LYS A 354 14.06 0.10 -0.28
CA LYS A 354 13.72 -1.18 0.37
C LYS A 354 13.14 -1.02 1.77
N GLY A 355 13.61 -0.03 2.54
CA GLY A 355 13.12 0.25 3.90
C GLY A 355 11.77 0.97 3.99
N LYS A 356 11.19 1.42 2.86
CA LYS A 356 10.01 2.31 2.90
C LYS A 356 8.66 1.58 3.03
N GLY A 357 8.52 0.39 2.49
CA GLY A 357 7.24 -0.35 2.47
C GLY A 357 6.10 0.35 1.71
N GLN A 358 4.97 -0.33 1.58
CA GLN A 358 3.76 0.15 0.88
C GLN A 358 2.65 0.41 1.92
N ARG A 359 2.71 1.56 2.61
CA ARG A 359 1.68 1.94 3.59
C ARG A 359 0.45 2.50 2.89
N SER A 360 -0.75 2.17 3.36
CA SER A 360 -2.02 2.56 2.76
C SER A 360 -2.12 4.06 2.46
N TRP A 361 -1.73 4.94 3.40
CA TRP A 361 -1.76 6.38 3.20
C TRP A 361 -0.85 6.87 2.06
N SER A 362 0.35 6.28 1.91
CA SER A 362 1.29 6.67 0.85
C SER A 362 0.85 6.15 -0.51
N VAL A 363 0.28 4.94 -0.55
CA VAL A 363 -0.34 4.39 -1.76
C VAL A 363 -1.56 5.22 -2.15
N GLY A 364 -2.41 5.62 -1.18
CA GLY A 364 -3.57 6.50 -1.41
C GLY A 364 -3.19 7.85 -2.04
N LEU A 365 -2.10 8.48 -1.58
CA LEU A 365 -1.57 9.70 -2.20
C LEU A 365 -1.09 9.47 -3.64
N SER A 366 -0.44 8.33 -3.91
CA SER A 366 -0.01 7.95 -5.25
C SER A 366 -1.21 7.69 -6.17
N VAL A 367 -2.23 6.98 -5.69
CA VAL A 367 -3.49 6.75 -6.41
C VAL A 367 -4.19 8.07 -6.74
N ALA A 368 -4.23 9.01 -5.78
CA ALA A 368 -4.82 10.33 -6.04
C ALA A 368 -4.06 11.13 -7.11
N ASP A 369 -2.72 10.99 -7.22
CA ASP A 369 -1.93 11.61 -8.31
C ASP A 369 -2.28 11.00 -9.68
N LEU A 370 -2.52 9.68 -9.74
CA LEU A 370 -2.98 8.99 -10.95
C LEU A 370 -4.38 9.43 -11.36
N ILE A 371 -5.30 9.49 -10.39
CA ILE A 371 -6.68 9.96 -10.63
C ILE A 371 -6.68 11.39 -11.14
N ASP A 372 -5.90 12.26 -10.55
CA ASP A 372 -5.75 13.66 -10.96
C ASP A 372 -5.22 13.78 -12.41
N SER A 373 -4.30 12.91 -12.80
CA SER A 373 -3.79 12.85 -14.17
C SER A 373 -4.84 12.40 -15.18
N ILE A 374 -5.69 11.43 -14.82
CA ILE A 374 -6.77 10.93 -15.70
C ILE A 374 -7.91 11.96 -15.78
N VAL A 375 -8.41 12.40 -14.63
CA VAL A 375 -9.61 13.25 -14.55
C VAL A 375 -9.39 14.61 -15.21
N ASN A 376 -8.19 15.16 -15.05
CA ASN A 376 -7.80 16.46 -15.57
C ASN A 376 -6.96 16.40 -16.87
N ASP A 377 -6.84 15.23 -17.49
CA ASP A 377 -6.06 14.97 -18.74
C ASP A 377 -4.66 15.61 -18.72
N LYS A 378 -3.94 15.44 -17.59
CA LYS A 378 -2.63 16.11 -17.40
C LYS A 378 -1.53 15.58 -18.29
N ARG A 379 -1.72 14.43 -18.92
CA ARG A 379 -0.74 13.75 -19.79
C ARG A 379 0.63 13.59 -19.13
N LYS A 380 0.63 13.38 -17.83
CA LYS A 380 1.83 13.15 -17.03
C LYS A 380 2.31 11.72 -17.22
N VAL A 381 3.64 11.54 -17.17
CA VAL A 381 4.24 10.20 -17.20
C VAL A 381 4.21 9.58 -15.81
N HIS A 382 3.79 8.33 -15.75
CA HIS A 382 3.69 7.53 -14.54
C HIS A 382 4.23 6.12 -14.79
N SER A 383 4.83 5.47 -13.81
CA SER A 383 5.22 4.05 -13.91
C SER A 383 4.04 3.17 -13.50
N LEU A 384 3.35 2.62 -14.48
CA LEU A 384 2.08 1.92 -14.35
C LEU A 384 2.14 0.49 -14.86
N SER A 385 1.46 -0.41 -14.18
CA SER A 385 1.30 -1.78 -14.64
C SER A 385 0.37 -1.80 -15.87
N THR A 386 0.95 -2.11 -17.03
CA THR A 386 0.30 -2.17 -18.34
C THR A 386 0.70 -3.44 -19.08
N LEU A 387 -0.03 -3.80 -20.13
CA LEU A 387 0.28 -4.97 -20.95
C LEU A 387 1.60 -4.76 -21.71
N VAL A 388 2.57 -5.64 -21.47
CA VAL A 388 3.92 -5.55 -22.07
C VAL A 388 4.19 -6.56 -23.18
N LYS A 389 3.17 -7.28 -23.65
CA LYS A 389 3.30 -8.21 -24.80
C LYS A 389 3.88 -7.48 -26.01
N GLY A 390 4.96 -8.01 -26.57
CA GLY A 390 5.70 -7.42 -27.68
C GLY A 390 6.79 -6.42 -27.29
N CYS A 391 6.93 -6.08 -26.01
CA CYS A 391 8.04 -5.29 -25.48
C CYS A 391 9.14 -6.22 -24.94
N TYR A 392 10.41 -5.86 -25.08
CA TYR A 392 11.56 -6.60 -24.53
C TYR A 392 11.53 -8.11 -24.83
N ASN A 393 11.08 -8.51 -26.02
CA ASN A 393 10.91 -9.91 -26.46
C ASN A 393 9.93 -10.73 -25.57
N ILE A 394 9.05 -10.09 -24.79
CA ILE A 394 8.01 -10.76 -24.00
C ILE A 394 6.85 -11.13 -24.93
N SER A 395 6.58 -12.43 -25.12
CA SER A 395 5.51 -12.95 -26.00
C SER A 395 4.18 -13.19 -25.26
N CYS A 396 4.23 -13.38 -23.94
CA CYS A 396 3.08 -13.70 -23.10
C CYS A 396 2.26 -12.45 -22.72
N GLU A 397 0.99 -12.66 -22.35
CA GLU A 397 0.09 -11.59 -21.93
C GLU A 397 0.24 -11.32 -20.42
N VAL A 398 1.24 -10.53 -20.08
CA VAL A 398 1.51 -10.12 -18.71
C VAL A 398 1.49 -8.60 -18.58
N PHE A 399 1.17 -8.13 -17.38
CA PHE A 399 1.22 -6.73 -17.02
C PHE A 399 2.48 -6.49 -16.18
N LEU A 400 3.24 -5.46 -16.55
CA LEU A 400 4.40 -4.98 -15.80
C LEU A 400 4.39 -3.46 -15.78
N SER A 401 5.02 -2.88 -14.77
CA SER A 401 5.15 -1.43 -14.66
C SER A 401 6.11 -0.88 -15.70
N MET A 402 5.60 0.07 -16.48
CA MET A 402 6.36 0.81 -17.51
C MET A 402 6.03 2.31 -17.39
N PRO A 403 6.96 3.21 -17.79
CA PRO A 403 6.65 4.63 -17.89
C PRO A 403 5.61 4.84 -18.98
N CYS A 404 4.44 5.35 -18.60
CA CYS A 404 3.29 5.55 -19.47
C CYS A 404 2.79 6.98 -19.39
N VAL A 405 2.43 7.57 -20.52
CA VAL A 405 1.67 8.83 -20.58
C VAL A 405 0.22 8.51 -20.24
N LEU A 406 -0.30 9.14 -19.19
CA LEU A 406 -1.64 8.90 -18.68
C LEU A 406 -2.57 10.06 -19.03
N GLY A 407 -3.59 9.77 -19.81
CA GLY A 407 -4.62 10.72 -20.25
C GLY A 407 -6.03 10.31 -19.81
N ILE A 408 -7.02 11.07 -20.24
CA ILE A 408 -8.44 10.91 -19.85
C ILE A 408 -9.03 9.52 -20.16
N ASN A 409 -8.51 8.84 -21.17
CA ASN A 409 -8.95 7.50 -21.59
C ASN A 409 -8.01 6.38 -21.13
N GLY A 410 -7.15 6.65 -20.15
CA GLY A 410 -6.15 5.70 -19.65
C GLY A 410 -4.77 5.92 -20.25
N VAL A 411 -4.02 4.82 -20.49
CA VAL A 411 -2.68 4.88 -21.08
C VAL A 411 -2.78 5.28 -22.54
N THR A 412 -2.14 6.38 -22.90
CA THR A 412 -2.08 6.88 -24.28
C THR A 412 -0.81 6.46 -25.01
N GLU A 413 0.29 6.33 -24.27
CA GLU A 413 1.59 5.97 -24.81
C GLU A 413 2.42 5.25 -23.75
N VAL A 414 3.18 4.24 -24.14
CA VAL A 414 4.19 3.57 -23.31
C VAL A 414 5.55 4.06 -23.79
N LEU A 415 6.31 4.69 -22.91
CA LEU A 415 7.64 5.21 -23.26
C LEU A 415 8.63 4.07 -23.40
N LYS A 416 9.41 4.12 -24.48
CA LYS A 416 10.53 3.20 -24.67
C LYS A 416 11.69 3.66 -23.82
N LEU A 417 12.20 2.74 -22.99
CA LEU A 417 13.47 2.91 -22.30
C LEU A 417 14.60 2.35 -23.16
N PRO A 418 15.86 2.73 -22.89
CA PRO A 418 17.01 2.13 -23.55
C PRO A 418 16.98 0.62 -23.46
N ASP A 419 17.28 -0.05 -24.55
CA ASP A 419 17.28 -1.52 -24.65
C ASP A 419 18.58 -2.06 -24.04
N GLU A 420 18.68 -1.98 -22.70
CA GLU A 420 19.80 -2.58 -21.97
C GLU A 420 19.49 -4.04 -21.72
N ASP A 421 20.40 -4.94 -22.14
CA ASP A 421 20.24 -6.41 -22.00
C ASP A 421 19.90 -6.81 -20.56
N THR A 422 20.51 -6.17 -19.57
CA THR A 422 20.27 -6.43 -18.13
C THR A 422 18.85 -6.05 -17.68
N ILE A 423 18.25 -5.04 -18.25
CA ILE A 423 16.86 -4.64 -17.99
C ILE A 423 15.92 -5.62 -18.67
N ALA A 424 16.18 -5.94 -19.94
CA ALA A 424 15.39 -6.87 -20.71
C ALA A 424 15.33 -8.26 -20.05
N GLU A 425 16.47 -8.82 -19.63
CA GLU A 425 16.57 -10.10 -18.93
C GLU A 425 15.71 -10.13 -17.64
N LYS A 426 15.80 -9.07 -16.81
CA LYS A 426 15.02 -8.98 -15.57
C LYS A 426 13.51 -8.89 -15.84
N LEU A 427 13.10 -8.10 -16.84
CA LEU A 427 11.69 -7.99 -17.22
C LEU A 427 11.16 -9.30 -17.78
N GLN A 428 11.95 -10.02 -18.60
CA GLN A 428 11.60 -11.35 -19.12
C GLN A 428 11.46 -12.38 -17.98
N SER A 429 12.38 -12.37 -17.02
CA SER A 429 12.32 -13.25 -15.85
C SER A 429 11.06 -12.99 -15.00
N SER A 430 10.75 -11.72 -14.71
CA SER A 430 9.52 -11.36 -14.01
C SER A 430 8.26 -11.74 -14.81
N ALA A 431 8.28 -11.52 -16.13
CA ALA A 431 7.17 -11.89 -17.01
C ALA A 431 6.92 -13.39 -17.00
N ALA A 432 7.98 -14.20 -17.07
CA ALA A 432 7.87 -15.66 -17.03
C ALA A 432 7.28 -16.16 -15.71
N SER A 433 7.75 -15.63 -14.57
CA SER A 433 7.24 -15.99 -13.24
C SER A 433 5.77 -15.60 -13.05
N ILE A 434 5.38 -14.41 -13.50
CA ILE A 434 3.98 -13.96 -13.45
C ILE A 434 3.10 -14.80 -14.36
N TYR A 435 3.57 -15.11 -15.57
CA TYR A 435 2.82 -15.93 -16.53
C TYR A 435 2.60 -17.35 -16.00
N GLU A 436 3.62 -17.98 -15.41
CA GLU A 436 3.49 -19.30 -14.79
C GLU A 436 2.42 -19.32 -13.69
N LEU A 437 2.34 -18.26 -12.89
CA LEU A 437 1.30 -18.12 -11.87
C LEU A 437 -0.07 -17.89 -12.50
N GLN A 438 -0.17 -17.06 -13.55
CA GLN A 438 -1.43 -16.81 -14.27
C GLN A 438 -2.03 -18.08 -14.88
N GLU A 439 -1.22 -18.99 -15.44
CA GLU A 439 -1.67 -20.25 -16.01
C GLU A 439 -2.28 -21.23 -14.99
N GLN A 440 -1.96 -21.05 -13.71
CA GLN A 440 -2.50 -21.86 -12.62
C GLN A 440 -3.83 -21.29 -12.08
N LEU A 441 -4.20 -20.07 -12.46
CA LEU A 441 -5.42 -19.43 -11.99
C LEU A 441 -6.65 -19.88 -12.76
N LYS A 442 -7.74 -20.06 -12.05
CA LYS A 442 -9.06 -20.30 -12.63
C LYS A 442 -9.77 -18.94 -12.76
N LEU A 443 -9.85 -18.44 -13.99
CA LEU A 443 -10.55 -17.19 -14.30
C LEU A 443 -12.04 -17.39 -14.52
#